data_8777cee4a0a988fac152497da3ab364d
#
_entry.id   8777cee4a0a988fac152497da3ab364d
#
_cell.length_a   1.000
_cell.length_b   1.000
_cell.length_c   1.000
_cell.angle_alpha   90.00
_cell.angle_beta   90.00
_cell.angle_gamma   90.00
#
_symmetry.space_group_name_H-M   'P 1'
#
loop_
_entity.id
_entity.type
_entity.pdbx_description
1 polymer ?
#
loop_
_entity_poly.entity_id
_entity_poly.type
_entity_poly.pdbx_seq_one_letter_code
_entity_poly.pdbx_strand_id
1 'polypeptide(L)'
;KMEDIDQLSRKVPCLCKLSPNTQKYSVQECNRAGGIMGILNELNKGGLINGSVMRVDGHTLDEQMKKYDITTGQLDPEADRIYHSAPGRKFSTQMGSQDAQWESLDTDRENGCIRDLEHAYTKDGGLAVLFGNIAQNGCVVKTAGVDPVLWHFEGPAVCFDSQEDACEGILDGKVNSGDCVVITHEG
;
A
#
# COMPACT_ATOMS: atom_id res chain seq x y z
N LYS A 1 -14.45 -4.56 -13.76
CA LYS A 1 -14.96 -3.26 -14.20
C LYS A 1 -14.56 -2.18 -13.19
N MET A 2 -14.73 -0.90 -13.54
CA MET A 2 -14.43 0.23 -12.65
C MET A 2 -15.26 0.17 -11.36
N GLU A 3 -16.54 -0.17 -11.49
CA GLU A 3 -17.44 -0.33 -10.33
C GLU A 3 -16.97 -1.43 -9.36
N ASP A 4 -16.33 -2.49 -9.86
CA ASP A 4 -15.82 -3.58 -9.03
C ASP A 4 -14.64 -3.07 -8.16
N ILE A 5 -13.77 -2.22 -8.73
CA ILE A 5 -12.67 -1.60 -8.01
C ILE A 5 -13.19 -0.71 -6.88
N ASP A 6 -14.16 0.15 -7.17
CA ASP A 6 -14.77 1.03 -6.17
C ASP A 6 -15.45 0.22 -5.04
N GLN A 7 -16.22 -0.81 -5.41
CA GLN A 7 -16.88 -1.67 -4.43
C GLN A 7 -15.90 -2.43 -3.54
N LEU A 8 -14.81 -2.95 -4.11
CA LEU A 8 -13.77 -3.64 -3.35
C LEU A 8 -13.04 -2.67 -2.43
N SER A 9 -12.69 -1.49 -2.92
CA SER A 9 -12.03 -0.47 -2.10
C SER A 9 -12.88 -0.05 -0.90
N ARG A 10 -14.19 0.06 -1.07
CA ARG A 10 -15.11 0.38 0.05
C ARG A 10 -15.25 -0.73 1.07
N LYS A 11 -14.94 -1.98 0.72
CA LYS A 11 -15.08 -3.16 1.59
C LYS A 11 -13.77 -3.51 2.31
N VAL A 12 -12.64 -3.20 1.70
CA VAL A 12 -11.33 -3.62 2.20
C VAL A 12 -10.63 -2.44 2.86
N PRO A 13 -10.44 -2.46 4.19
CA PRO A 13 -9.79 -1.37 4.90
C PRO A 13 -8.29 -1.32 4.59
N CYS A 14 -7.68 -0.15 4.80
CA CYS A 14 -6.25 0.03 4.67
C CYS A 14 -5.53 -0.45 5.93
N LEU A 15 -4.95 -1.64 5.90
CA LEU A 15 -4.27 -2.27 7.03
C LEU A 15 -2.77 -1.95 7.11
N CYS A 16 -2.18 -1.42 6.04
CA CYS A 16 -0.75 -1.11 5.99
C CYS A 16 -0.51 0.16 5.18
N LYS A 17 0.30 1.06 5.72
CA LYS A 17 0.79 2.25 5.00
C LYS A 17 2.30 2.25 4.99
N LEU A 18 2.87 2.44 3.80
CA LEU A 18 4.32 2.48 3.58
C LEU A 18 4.71 3.76 2.86
N SER A 19 5.98 4.12 2.94
CA SER A 19 6.54 5.21 2.15
C SER A 19 6.23 5.00 0.64
N PRO A 20 5.81 6.04 -0.08
CA PRO A 20 5.77 7.47 0.29
C PRO A 20 4.48 7.92 1.02
N ASN A 21 3.46 7.06 1.21
CA ASN A 21 2.19 7.43 1.85
C ASN A 21 2.30 7.67 3.37
N THR A 22 3.44 7.33 3.96
CA THR A 22 3.85 7.67 5.32
C THR A 22 5.36 7.74 5.40
N GLN A 23 5.89 8.56 6.30
CA GLN A 23 7.32 8.60 6.60
C GLN A 23 7.71 7.62 7.73
N LYS A 24 6.71 7.00 8.39
CA LYS A 24 6.95 6.17 9.58
C LYS A 24 7.46 4.77 9.21
N TYR A 25 6.95 4.18 8.13
CA TYR A 25 7.22 2.79 7.77
C TYR A 25 7.71 2.67 6.33
N SER A 26 8.73 1.83 6.13
CA SER A 26 9.24 1.40 4.85
C SER A 26 8.82 -0.04 4.54
N VAL A 27 9.21 -0.55 3.38
CA VAL A 27 8.99 -1.96 3.00
C VAL A 27 9.69 -2.92 3.97
N GLN A 28 10.80 -2.50 4.58
CA GLN A 28 11.52 -3.31 5.57
C GLN A 28 10.69 -3.53 6.84
N GLU A 29 10.03 -2.49 7.35
CA GLU A 29 9.14 -2.61 8.49
C GLU A 29 7.90 -3.45 8.17
N CYS A 30 7.40 -3.37 6.94
CA CYS A 30 6.31 -4.26 6.50
C CYS A 30 6.77 -5.73 6.53
N ASN A 31 7.97 -6.04 6.02
CA ASN A 31 8.53 -7.39 6.09
C ASN A 31 8.64 -7.86 7.55
N ARG A 32 9.20 -7.04 8.43
CA ARG A 32 9.31 -7.31 9.88
C ARG A 32 7.94 -7.58 10.52
N ALA A 33 6.87 -6.97 10.00
CA ALA A 33 5.50 -7.15 10.49
C ALA A 33 4.77 -8.37 9.87
N GLY A 34 5.47 -9.21 9.10
CA GLY A 34 4.90 -10.40 8.45
C GLY A 34 4.62 -10.23 6.95
N GLY A 35 5.01 -9.10 6.36
CA GLY A 35 4.93 -8.87 4.92
C GLY A 35 3.51 -8.99 4.34
N ILE A 36 3.43 -9.37 3.09
CA ILE A 36 2.14 -9.56 2.39
C ILE A 36 1.30 -10.66 3.07
N MET A 37 1.92 -11.74 3.56
CA MET A 37 1.18 -12.79 4.24
C MET A 37 0.55 -12.30 5.55
N GLY A 38 1.21 -11.40 6.28
CA GLY A 38 0.65 -10.75 7.46
C GLY A 38 -0.61 -9.93 7.13
N ILE A 39 -0.58 -9.15 6.03
CA ILE A 39 -1.74 -8.38 5.57
C ILE A 39 -2.88 -9.32 5.15
N LEU A 40 -2.57 -10.35 4.36
CA LEU A 40 -3.58 -11.32 3.91
C LEU A 40 -4.20 -12.08 5.08
N ASN A 41 -3.42 -12.39 6.10
CA ASN A 41 -3.90 -13.08 7.29
C ASN A 41 -4.89 -12.22 8.08
N GLU A 42 -4.61 -10.93 8.27
CA GLU A 42 -5.57 -10.01 8.92
C GLU A 42 -6.87 -9.86 8.09
N LEU A 43 -6.78 -9.79 6.75
CA LEU A 43 -7.96 -9.77 5.88
C LEU A 43 -8.74 -11.09 5.96
N ASN A 44 -8.05 -12.23 6.08
CA ASN A 44 -8.68 -13.55 6.22
C ASN A 44 -9.42 -13.70 7.55
N LYS A 45 -8.84 -13.21 8.65
CA LYS A 45 -9.51 -13.15 9.96
C LYS A 45 -10.83 -12.37 9.88
N GLY A 46 -10.90 -11.37 9.02
CA GLY A 46 -12.11 -10.59 8.75
C GLY A 46 -13.07 -11.19 7.72
N GLY A 47 -12.77 -12.37 7.17
CA GLY A 47 -13.61 -13.01 6.16
C GLY A 47 -13.60 -12.29 4.79
N LEU A 48 -12.60 -11.46 4.52
CA LEU A 48 -12.48 -10.67 3.28
C LEU A 48 -11.72 -11.41 2.16
N ILE A 49 -11.17 -12.59 2.46
CA ILE A 49 -10.41 -13.41 1.51
C ILE A 49 -10.97 -14.83 1.49
N ASN A 50 -10.94 -15.47 0.33
CA ASN A 50 -11.15 -16.90 0.21
C ASN A 50 -9.82 -17.65 0.36
N GLY A 51 -9.53 -18.12 1.57
CA GLY A 51 -8.29 -18.84 1.88
C GLY A 51 -8.20 -20.25 1.28
N SER A 52 -9.31 -20.83 0.81
CA SER A 52 -9.32 -22.17 0.24
C SER A 52 -8.79 -22.28 -1.18
N VAL A 53 -8.49 -21.13 -1.82
CA VAL A 53 -7.95 -21.13 -3.19
C VAL A 53 -6.57 -21.77 -3.25
N MET A 54 -6.37 -22.58 -4.29
CA MET A 54 -5.11 -23.27 -4.53
C MET A 54 -4.08 -22.33 -5.13
N ARG A 55 -2.87 -22.37 -4.62
CA ARG A 55 -1.71 -21.62 -5.13
C ARG A 55 -0.91 -22.49 -6.11
N VAL A 56 -0.01 -21.84 -6.83
CA VAL A 56 0.89 -22.49 -7.81
C VAL A 56 1.84 -23.51 -7.16
N ASP A 57 2.15 -23.38 -5.86
CA ASP A 57 3.01 -24.28 -5.09
C ASP A 57 2.27 -25.55 -4.56
N GLY A 58 0.99 -25.72 -4.91
CA GLY A 58 0.19 -26.88 -4.51
C GLY A 58 -0.40 -26.80 -3.11
N HIS A 59 -0.23 -25.68 -2.41
CA HIS A 59 -0.85 -25.41 -1.10
C HIS A 59 -2.03 -24.45 -1.24
N THR A 60 -2.94 -24.49 -0.28
CA THR A 60 -3.99 -23.47 -0.18
C THR A 60 -3.43 -22.17 0.37
N LEU A 61 -4.13 -21.07 0.12
CA LEU A 61 -3.73 -19.78 0.67
C LEU A 61 -3.78 -19.79 2.21
N ASP A 62 -4.76 -20.48 2.81
CA ASP A 62 -4.87 -20.66 4.25
C ASP A 62 -3.66 -21.39 4.86
N GLU A 63 -3.18 -22.45 4.22
CA GLU A 63 -1.98 -23.16 4.68
C GLU A 63 -0.75 -22.26 4.68
N GLN A 64 -0.59 -21.46 3.64
CA GLN A 64 0.53 -20.53 3.55
C GLN A 64 0.41 -19.35 4.53
N MET A 65 -0.78 -18.80 4.70
CA MET A 65 -1.00 -17.75 5.71
C MET A 65 -0.65 -18.26 7.12
N LYS A 66 -1.05 -19.48 7.46
CA LYS A 66 -0.70 -20.11 8.76
C LYS A 66 0.81 -20.33 8.91
N LYS A 67 1.48 -20.82 7.85
CA LYS A 67 2.93 -21.03 7.85
C LYS A 67 3.71 -19.74 8.14
N TYR A 68 3.22 -18.60 7.62
CA TYR A 68 3.87 -17.30 7.69
C TYR A 68 3.25 -16.34 8.73
N ASP A 69 2.42 -16.86 9.66
CA ASP A 69 1.78 -16.02 10.68
C ASP A 69 2.70 -15.78 11.87
N ILE A 70 3.25 -14.58 11.97
CA ILE A 70 4.13 -14.15 13.06
C ILE A 70 3.40 -13.95 14.40
N THR A 71 2.07 -13.96 14.41
CA THR A 71 1.27 -13.65 15.62
C THR A 71 0.96 -14.88 16.45
N THR A 72 1.16 -16.09 15.92
CA THR A 72 0.79 -17.35 16.60
C THR A 72 1.82 -17.84 17.62
N GLY A 73 3.05 -17.30 17.58
CA GLY A 73 4.18 -17.80 18.38
C GLY A 73 4.74 -19.16 17.91
N GLN A 74 4.24 -19.72 16.81
CA GLN A 74 4.68 -20.99 16.20
C GLN A 74 5.06 -20.75 14.73
N LEU A 75 5.93 -19.78 14.50
CA LEU A 75 6.37 -19.41 13.16
C LEU A 75 7.24 -20.52 12.55
N ASP A 76 7.01 -20.81 11.27
CA ASP A 76 7.87 -21.70 10.50
C ASP A 76 9.32 -21.18 10.47
N PRO A 77 10.36 -22.01 10.65
CA PRO A 77 11.75 -21.55 10.71
C PRO A 77 12.24 -20.80 9.48
N GLU A 78 11.72 -21.12 8.29
CA GLU A 78 12.04 -20.41 7.06
C GLU A 78 11.40 -19.00 7.07
N ALA A 79 10.15 -18.91 7.49
CA ALA A 79 9.43 -17.64 7.62
C ALA A 79 10.10 -16.74 8.67
N ASP A 80 10.49 -17.30 9.80
CA ASP A 80 11.23 -16.59 10.85
C ASP A 80 12.54 -15.99 10.31
N ARG A 81 13.33 -16.78 9.61
CA ARG A 81 14.56 -16.30 8.95
C ARG A 81 14.30 -15.19 7.96
N ILE A 82 13.24 -15.31 7.13
CA ILE A 82 12.89 -14.31 6.11
C ILE A 82 12.50 -12.98 6.79
N TYR A 83 11.66 -13.02 7.80
CA TYR A 83 11.15 -11.80 8.43
C TYR A 83 12.18 -11.08 9.30
N HIS A 84 13.16 -11.79 9.83
CA HIS A 84 14.30 -11.20 10.56
C HIS A 84 15.39 -10.67 9.61
N SER A 85 15.44 -11.07 8.34
CA SER A 85 16.56 -10.79 7.43
C SER A 85 16.63 -9.37 6.88
N ALA A 86 15.80 -8.46 7.34
CA ALA A 86 15.88 -7.05 6.96
C ALA A 86 17.02 -6.34 7.70
N PRO A 87 17.61 -5.28 7.12
CA PRO A 87 18.77 -4.59 7.70
C PRO A 87 18.52 -3.85 9.02
N GLY A 88 17.31 -3.87 9.58
CA GLY A 88 17.01 -3.29 10.88
C GLY A 88 17.37 -1.80 10.98
N ARG A 89 17.20 -1.03 9.90
CA ARG A 89 17.63 0.37 9.74
C ARG A 89 19.16 0.55 9.78
N LYS A 90 19.94 -0.50 9.67
CA LYS A 90 21.38 -0.44 9.51
C LYS A 90 21.72 -0.39 8.04
N PHE A 91 22.21 0.73 7.59
CA PHE A 91 22.65 0.88 6.19
C PHE A 91 24.02 0.24 6.01
N SER A 92 24.14 -0.60 4.99
CA SER A 92 25.40 -1.16 4.55
C SER A 92 25.57 -0.94 3.05
N THR A 93 26.75 -0.47 2.64
CA THR A 93 27.14 -0.36 1.24
C THR A 93 27.77 -1.65 0.72
N GLN A 94 27.96 -2.65 1.60
CA GLN A 94 28.53 -3.93 1.23
C GLN A 94 27.46 -4.80 0.58
N MET A 95 27.66 -5.11 -0.69
CA MET A 95 26.77 -6.00 -1.45
C MET A 95 26.73 -7.39 -0.81
N GLY A 96 25.53 -7.95 -0.61
CA GLY A 96 25.33 -9.27 -0.01
C GLY A 96 25.49 -9.32 1.51
N SER A 97 25.64 -8.19 2.23
CA SER A 97 25.66 -8.17 3.68
C SER A 97 24.25 -8.44 4.24
N GLN A 98 23.92 -9.71 4.41
CA GLN A 98 22.66 -10.19 5.01
C GLN A 98 22.78 -10.42 6.53
N ASP A 99 23.86 -9.97 7.14
CA ASP A 99 24.16 -10.23 8.55
C ASP A 99 23.41 -9.31 9.52
N ALA A 100 22.85 -8.21 9.02
CA ALA A 100 22.01 -7.33 9.82
C ALA A 100 20.60 -7.90 9.88
N GLN A 101 20.14 -8.23 11.07
CA GLN A 101 18.82 -8.78 11.33
C GLN A 101 18.07 -7.90 12.33
N TRP A 102 16.73 -7.96 12.25
CA TRP A 102 15.88 -7.42 13.30
C TRP A 102 16.02 -8.24 14.57
N GLU A 103 16.09 -7.59 15.73
CA GLU A 103 16.11 -8.27 17.02
C GLU A 103 14.77 -8.90 17.39
N SER A 104 13.67 -8.33 16.87
CA SER A 104 12.30 -8.80 17.09
C SER A 104 11.41 -8.48 15.92
N LEU A 105 10.38 -9.28 15.71
CA LEU A 105 9.31 -9.02 14.74
C LEU A 105 8.31 -8.00 15.31
N ASP A 106 7.59 -7.32 14.41
CA ASP A 106 6.52 -6.40 14.76
C ASP A 106 5.18 -7.15 14.76
N THR A 107 4.75 -7.59 15.93
CA THR A 107 3.47 -8.28 16.15
C THR A 107 2.36 -7.35 16.61
N ASP A 108 2.63 -6.05 16.77
CA ASP A 108 1.65 -5.06 17.19
C ASP A 108 0.65 -4.79 16.05
N ARG A 109 -0.57 -5.29 16.22
CA ARG A 109 -1.66 -5.12 15.26
C ARG A 109 -2.54 -3.90 15.55
N GLU A 110 -2.33 -3.23 16.65
CA GLU A 110 -3.03 -2.01 17.01
C GLU A 110 -2.30 -0.76 16.49
N ASN A 111 -1.00 -0.64 16.79
CA ASN A 111 -0.20 0.56 16.50
C ASN A 111 0.98 0.32 15.57
N GLY A 112 1.21 -0.93 15.18
CA GLY A 112 2.32 -1.36 14.33
C GLY A 112 2.17 -0.99 12.85
N CYS A 113 3.07 -1.54 12.04
CA CYS A 113 3.10 -1.32 10.59
C CYS A 113 1.88 -1.96 9.90
N ILE A 114 1.60 -3.23 10.20
CA ILE A 114 0.40 -3.94 9.76
C ILE A 114 -0.60 -3.94 10.91
N ARG A 115 -1.80 -3.47 10.66
CA ARG A 115 -2.88 -3.37 11.66
C ARG A 115 -3.97 -4.38 11.39
N ASP A 116 -4.73 -4.73 12.45
CA ASP A 116 -5.95 -5.48 12.29
C ASP A 116 -7.10 -4.62 11.73
N LEU A 117 -8.26 -5.23 11.52
CA LEU A 117 -9.42 -4.54 10.95
C LEU A 117 -10.00 -3.46 11.86
N GLU A 118 -9.91 -3.65 13.17
CA GLU A 118 -10.44 -2.69 14.14
C GLU A 118 -9.59 -1.41 14.18
N HIS A 119 -8.26 -1.55 14.04
CA HIS A 119 -7.29 -0.47 14.11
C HIS A 119 -6.78 -0.01 12.73
N ALA A 120 -7.49 -0.37 11.66
CA ALA A 120 -7.12 0.00 10.29
C ALA A 120 -6.84 1.50 10.13
N TYR A 121 -5.87 1.85 9.29
CA TYR A 121 -5.53 3.26 9.00
C TYR A 121 -6.70 4.06 8.41
N THR A 122 -7.50 3.40 7.55
CA THR A 122 -8.75 3.92 6.99
C THR A 122 -9.73 2.76 6.82
N LYS A 123 -11.02 3.07 6.84
CA LYS A 123 -12.09 2.07 6.67
C LYS A 123 -12.26 1.59 5.23
N ASP A 124 -11.62 2.27 4.29
CA ASP A 124 -11.60 1.93 2.86
C ASP A 124 -10.18 1.68 2.35
N GLY A 125 -10.07 1.11 1.16
CA GLY A 125 -8.81 0.72 0.54
C GLY A 125 -8.01 1.86 -0.07
N GLY A 126 -8.48 3.09 0.03
CA GLY A 126 -7.76 4.27 -0.46
C GLY A 126 -7.76 4.47 -1.98
N LEU A 127 -8.67 3.80 -2.69
CA LEU A 127 -9.01 4.07 -4.09
C LEU A 127 -10.47 4.47 -4.19
N ALA A 128 -10.79 5.40 -5.07
CA ALA A 128 -12.17 5.74 -5.43
C ALA A 128 -12.31 5.88 -6.94
N VAL A 129 -13.49 5.52 -7.45
CA VAL A 129 -13.85 5.79 -8.84
C VAL A 129 -14.75 7.00 -8.88
N LEU A 130 -14.35 8.00 -9.66
CA LEU A 130 -15.07 9.24 -9.84
C LEU A 130 -15.61 9.33 -11.27
N PHE A 131 -16.73 10.01 -11.41
CA PHE A 131 -17.38 10.27 -12.70
C PHE A 131 -17.62 11.76 -12.87
N GLY A 132 -17.50 12.26 -14.09
CA GLY A 132 -17.74 13.65 -14.40
C GLY A 132 -17.69 13.91 -15.90
N ASN A 133 -17.85 15.17 -16.30
CA ASN A 133 -17.86 15.57 -17.71
C ASN A 133 -16.51 15.30 -18.42
N ILE A 134 -15.39 15.30 -17.67
CA ILE A 134 -14.05 14.95 -18.20
C ILE A 134 -13.85 13.42 -18.17
N ALA A 135 -14.46 12.73 -17.20
CA ALA A 135 -14.30 11.29 -16.98
C ALA A 135 -15.66 10.58 -17.04
N GLN A 136 -16.33 10.62 -18.19
CA GLN A 136 -17.69 10.06 -18.37
C GLN A 136 -17.74 8.54 -18.12
N ASN A 137 -16.67 7.83 -18.44
CA ASN A 137 -16.53 6.39 -18.22
C ASN A 137 -15.83 6.04 -16.88
N GLY A 138 -15.63 7.04 -16.05
CA GLY A 138 -14.96 6.91 -14.76
C GLY A 138 -13.45 7.11 -14.82
N CYS A 139 -12.89 7.57 -13.71
CA CYS A 139 -11.45 7.64 -13.44
C CYS A 139 -11.17 7.10 -12.04
N VAL A 140 -9.95 6.64 -11.81
CA VAL A 140 -9.50 6.15 -10.50
C VAL A 140 -8.66 7.23 -9.83
N VAL A 141 -8.97 7.53 -8.58
CA VAL A 141 -8.17 8.37 -7.72
C VAL A 141 -7.61 7.56 -6.54
N LYS A 142 -6.34 7.77 -6.22
CA LYS A 142 -5.70 7.21 -5.02
C LYS A 142 -5.95 8.15 -3.84
N THR A 143 -7.08 7.99 -3.18
CA THR A 143 -7.50 8.83 -2.04
C THR A 143 -6.57 8.73 -0.84
N ALA A 144 -5.89 7.59 -0.68
CA ALA A 144 -4.93 7.39 0.42
C ALA A 144 -3.74 8.37 0.42
N GLY A 145 -3.43 8.99 -0.72
CA GLY A 145 -2.34 9.95 -0.88
C GLY A 145 -2.81 11.41 -0.97
N VAL A 146 -4.12 11.68 -0.88
CA VAL A 146 -4.70 13.01 -1.03
C VAL A 146 -5.11 13.55 0.33
N ASP A 147 -4.62 14.75 0.67
CA ASP A 147 -5.07 15.45 1.88
C ASP A 147 -6.58 15.73 1.76
N PRO A 148 -7.39 15.42 2.78
CA PRO A 148 -8.82 15.69 2.77
C PRO A 148 -9.21 17.14 2.43
N VAL A 149 -8.37 18.11 2.73
CA VAL A 149 -8.58 19.53 2.36
C VAL A 149 -8.63 19.72 0.84
N LEU A 150 -7.99 18.84 0.08
CA LEU A 150 -7.94 18.85 -1.39
C LEU A 150 -9.02 18.01 -2.06
N TRP A 151 -9.89 17.34 -1.30
CA TRP A 151 -10.99 16.55 -1.89
C TRP A 151 -12.00 17.40 -2.65
N HIS A 152 -12.07 18.68 -2.31
CA HIS A 152 -12.79 19.65 -3.08
C HIS A 152 -11.82 20.76 -3.51
N PHE A 153 -11.51 20.78 -4.80
CA PHE A 153 -10.54 21.71 -5.37
C PHE A 153 -11.11 22.34 -6.65
N GLU A 154 -10.90 23.63 -6.80
CA GLU A 154 -11.25 24.39 -7.99
C GLU A 154 -10.11 25.36 -8.32
N GLY A 155 -9.67 25.35 -9.58
CA GLY A 155 -8.57 26.20 -10.03
C GLY A 155 -8.41 26.19 -11.56
N PRO A 156 -7.61 27.12 -12.11
CA PRO A 156 -7.27 27.11 -13.53
C PRO A 156 -6.56 25.81 -13.92
N ALA A 157 -6.89 25.28 -15.11
CA ALA A 157 -6.21 24.11 -15.64
C ALA A 157 -4.98 24.52 -16.46
N VAL A 158 -3.82 23.95 -16.15
CA VAL A 158 -2.60 24.04 -16.96
C VAL A 158 -2.36 22.66 -17.56
N CYS A 159 -2.49 22.56 -18.89
CA CYS A 159 -2.42 21.30 -19.62
C CYS A 159 -1.04 21.08 -20.24
N PHE A 160 -0.56 19.84 -20.16
CA PHE A 160 0.67 19.37 -20.79
C PHE A 160 0.39 18.10 -21.60
N ASP A 161 1.13 17.88 -22.67
CA ASP A 161 0.95 16.73 -23.57
C ASP A 161 1.75 15.51 -23.12
N SER A 162 2.68 15.67 -22.17
CA SER A 162 3.50 14.58 -21.63
C SER A 162 3.92 14.87 -20.18
N GLN A 163 4.38 13.83 -19.49
CA GLN A 163 4.99 13.95 -18.16
C GLN A 163 6.25 14.81 -18.21
N GLU A 164 7.07 14.67 -19.25
CA GLU A 164 8.30 15.43 -19.45
C GLU A 164 7.98 16.92 -19.57
N ASP A 165 7.04 17.31 -20.43
CA ASP A 165 6.62 18.70 -20.61
C ASP A 165 6.05 19.28 -19.32
N ALA A 166 5.32 18.49 -18.54
CA ALA A 166 4.81 18.90 -17.25
C ALA A 166 5.94 19.15 -16.24
N CYS A 167 6.94 18.28 -16.18
CA CYS A 167 8.11 18.47 -15.32
C CYS A 167 8.88 19.74 -15.68
N GLU A 168 9.17 19.96 -16.96
CA GLU A 168 9.84 21.17 -17.43
C GLU A 168 9.00 22.41 -17.14
N GLY A 169 7.70 22.38 -17.45
CA GLY A 169 6.80 23.49 -17.22
C GLY A 169 6.65 23.89 -15.75
N ILE A 170 6.66 22.93 -14.83
CA ILE A 170 6.65 23.18 -13.39
C ILE A 170 7.96 23.83 -12.94
N LEU A 171 9.10 23.30 -13.40
CA LEU A 171 10.42 23.84 -13.06
C LEU A 171 10.64 25.25 -13.64
N ASP A 172 10.10 25.52 -14.84
CA ASP A 172 10.13 26.82 -15.49
C ASP A 172 9.15 27.86 -14.90
N GLY A 173 8.35 27.46 -13.90
CA GLY A 173 7.41 28.36 -13.25
C GLY A 173 6.15 28.66 -14.07
N LYS A 174 5.79 27.78 -15.03
CA LYS A 174 4.53 27.91 -15.79
C LYS A 174 3.28 27.51 -14.99
N VAL A 175 3.48 26.87 -13.83
CA VAL A 175 2.42 26.45 -12.91
C VAL A 175 2.51 27.27 -11.63
N ASN A 176 1.40 27.82 -11.20
CA ASN A 176 1.31 28.63 -10.00
C ASN A 176 0.56 27.90 -8.88
N SER A 177 0.70 28.37 -7.66
CA SER A 177 -0.12 27.88 -6.55
C SER A 177 -1.59 28.11 -6.83
N GLY A 178 -2.41 27.06 -6.73
CA GLY A 178 -3.84 27.08 -7.03
C GLY A 178 -4.19 26.59 -8.44
N ASP A 179 -3.21 26.30 -9.29
CA ASP A 179 -3.46 25.70 -10.59
C ASP A 179 -3.70 24.19 -10.49
N CYS A 180 -4.48 23.64 -11.42
CA CYS A 180 -4.68 22.22 -11.61
C CYS A 180 -3.84 21.75 -12.81
N VAL A 181 -2.83 20.95 -12.56
CA VAL A 181 -2.01 20.36 -13.64
C VAL A 181 -2.76 19.19 -14.28
N VAL A 182 -2.94 19.25 -15.58
CA VAL A 182 -3.55 18.20 -16.40
C VAL A 182 -2.52 17.69 -17.40
N ILE A 183 -2.22 16.40 -17.35
CA ILE A 183 -1.32 15.73 -18.29
C ILE A 183 -2.15 14.84 -19.18
N THR A 184 -2.06 15.02 -20.49
CA THR A 184 -2.77 14.23 -21.49
C THR A 184 -1.87 13.14 -22.05
N HIS A 185 -2.45 12.12 -22.68
CA HIS A 185 -1.75 11.03 -23.38
C HIS A 185 -0.88 10.14 -22.48
N GLU A 186 -1.03 10.23 -21.16
CA GLU A 186 -0.38 9.38 -20.17
C GLU A 186 -1.40 8.45 -19.51
N GLY A 187 -1.13 7.13 -19.44
CA GLY A 187 -2.06 6.17 -18.86
C GLY A 187 -1.61 4.74 -18.95
#